data_1307bdc181b7a7005404c21ab5762a17
#
_entry.id   1307bdc181b7a7005404c21ab5762a17
#
_cell.length_a   1.000
_cell.length_b   1.000
_cell.length_c   1.000
_cell.angle_alpha   90.00
_cell.angle_beta   90.00
_cell.angle_gamma   90.00
#
_symmetry.space_group_name_H-M   'P 1'
#
loop_
_entity.id
_entity.type
_entity.pdbx_description
1 polymer ?
#
loop_
_entity_poly.entity_id
_entity_poly.type
_entity_poly.pdbx_seq_one_letter_code
_entity_poly.pdbx_strand_id
1 'polypeptide(L)'
;MRFYDFARAAASLVGLLALLAITPTTAQAHCDGVDGPVVAAARQALDAGNVNLVLQWVQPEGEPEVRAAFAHALAVRKLGSGAKELADRYFFETVVRVHRAGEGAPYTGLKPAGRDLGPAIPAADHAIEHGSATQLRELLMGSLDAGLQERFRRVTAAKDFRADDVDAGRRFVKAYVEFVHYVEGVSQAATGPASPHEHNAPEPAHAHN
;
A
#
# COMPACT_ATOMS: atom_id res chain seq x y z
N MET A 1 42.58 10.58 25.53
CA MET A 1 41.19 10.66 25.97
C MET A 1 40.31 11.47 24.99
N ARG A 2 40.47 11.32 23.68
CA ARG A 2 39.71 12.07 22.64
C ARG A 2 39.26 11.24 21.44
N PHE A 3 39.55 9.93 21.42
CA PHE A 3 39.15 9.04 20.32
C PHE A 3 37.85 8.26 20.57
N TYR A 4 37.34 8.21 21.82
CA TYR A 4 36.11 7.47 22.17
C TYR A 4 34.83 8.27 21.97
N ASP A 5 34.89 9.60 21.89
CA ASP A 5 33.71 10.44 21.74
C ASP A 5 33.21 10.51 20.28
N PHE A 6 34.11 10.37 19.29
CA PHE A 6 33.74 10.34 17.88
C PHE A 6 32.99 9.05 17.45
N ALA A 7 33.35 7.91 18.07
CA ALA A 7 32.69 6.64 17.76
C ALA A 7 31.25 6.56 18.30
N ARG A 8 30.96 7.26 19.40
CA ARG A 8 29.60 7.30 19.97
C ARG A 8 28.66 8.21 19.19
N ALA A 9 29.14 9.32 18.65
CA ALA A 9 28.36 10.23 17.82
C ALA A 9 27.98 9.61 16.47
N ALA A 10 28.87 8.82 15.85
CA ALA A 10 28.62 8.14 14.59
C ALA A 10 27.57 6.99 14.75
N ALA A 11 27.61 6.26 15.86
CA ALA A 11 26.64 5.18 16.13
C ALA A 11 25.22 5.72 16.37
N SER A 12 25.06 6.92 16.95
CA SER A 12 23.76 7.55 17.17
C SER A 12 23.13 8.10 15.89
N LEU A 13 23.93 8.51 14.90
CA LEU A 13 23.42 9.03 13.63
C LEU A 13 22.92 7.91 12.69
N VAL A 14 23.54 6.74 12.72
CA VAL A 14 23.12 5.58 11.91
C VAL A 14 21.82 4.98 12.45
N GLY A 15 21.59 5.01 13.77
CA GLY A 15 20.35 4.56 14.39
C GLY A 15 19.13 5.46 14.09
N LEU A 16 19.33 6.74 13.80
CA LEU A 16 18.26 7.69 13.52
C LEU A 16 17.81 7.66 12.04
N LEU A 17 18.69 7.22 11.12
CA LEU A 17 18.33 7.08 9.69
C LEU A 17 17.53 5.82 9.35
N ALA A 18 17.53 4.80 10.21
CA ALA A 18 16.81 3.54 9.98
C ALA A 18 15.31 3.61 10.33
N LEU A 19 14.81 4.73 10.91
CA LEU A 19 13.39 4.89 11.29
C LEU A 19 12.54 5.60 10.22
N LEU A 20 13.05 5.84 9.03
CA LEU A 20 12.44 6.71 8.02
C LEU A 20 12.03 5.98 6.76
N ALA A 21 11.28 4.90 6.78
CA ALA A 21 10.51 4.48 5.60
C ALA A 21 9.68 3.20 5.83
N ILE A 22 8.64 3.27 6.64
CA ILE A 22 7.49 2.38 6.42
C ILE A 22 6.26 3.29 6.34
N THR A 23 6.11 3.99 5.22
CA THR A 23 4.83 4.54 4.84
C THR A 23 4.04 3.41 4.19
N PRO A 24 2.95 2.92 4.80
CA PRO A 24 2.08 1.98 4.11
C PRO A 24 1.59 2.66 2.82
N THR A 25 1.77 2.01 1.68
CA THR A 25 1.21 2.51 0.43
C THR A 25 -0.31 2.58 0.55
N THR A 26 -0.94 3.62 0.00
CA THR A 26 -2.39 3.86 0.13
C THR A 26 -3.25 2.69 -0.38
N ALA A 27 -2.77 1.93 -1.37
CA ALA A 27 -3.46 0.73 -1.87
C ALA A 27 -3.53 -0.40 -0.84
N GLN A 28 -2.49 -0.58 -0.01
CA GLN A 28 -2.52 -1.55 1.10
C GLN A 28 -3.55 -1.16 2.17
N ALA A 29 -3.80 0.13 2.33
CA ALA A 29 -4.76 0.65 3.28
C ALA A 29 -6.23 0.39 2.87
N HIS A 30 -6.54 0.14 1.59
CA HIS A 30 -7.89 -0.10 1.08
C HIS A 30 -8.48 -1.42 1.61
N CYS A 31 -7.73 -2.51 1.56
CA CYS A 31 -8.16 -3.82 2.05
C CYS A 31 -8.37 -3.87 3.57
N ASP A 32 -7.67 -3.00 4.35
CA ASP A 32 -7.74 -2.95 5.81
C ASP A 32 -8.92 -2.14 6.36
N GLY A 33 -9.69 -1.45 5.51
CA GLY A 33 -10.80 -0.60 5.90
C GLY A 33 -12.02 -1.42 6.32
N VAL A 34 -12.77 -0.95 7.34
CA VAL A 34 -14.07 -1.54 7.70
C VAL A 34 -15.11 -1.38 6.59
N ASP A 35 -14.89 -0.49 5.66
CA ASP A 35 -15.62 -0.26 4.41
C ASP A 35 -14.89 -0.82 3.17
N GLY A 36 -13.73 -1.48 3.35
CA GLY A 36 -12.96 -2.08 2.29
C GLY A 36 -13.52 -3.43 1.79
N PRO A 37 -13.01 -3.92 0.65
CA PRO A 37 -13.58 -5.08 -0.04
C PRO A 37 -13.46 -6.38 0.76
N VAL A 38 -12.37 -6.56 1.53
CA VAL A 38 -12.18 -7.76 2.36
C VAL A 38 -13.20 -7.83 3.48
N VAL A 39 -13.47 -6.70 4.17
CA VAL A 39 -14.48 -6.63 5.24
C VAL A 39 -15.89 -6.71 4.67
N ALA A 40 -16.14 -6.14 3.49
CA ALA A 40 -17.41 -6.29 2.79
C ALA A 40 -17.72 -7.78 2.48
N ALA A 41 -16.74 -8.52 1.94
CA ALA A 41 -16.86 -9.95 1.69
C ALA A 41 -17.05 -10.76 2.99
N ALA A 42 -16.33 -10.41 4.06
CA ALA A 42 -16.47 -11.06 5.36
C ALA A 42 -17.86 -10.83 5.98
N ARG A 43 -18.40 -9.62 5.87
CA ARG A 43 -19.78 -9.30 6.30
C ARG A 43 -20.80 -10.10 5.52
N GLN A 44 -20.65 -10.13 4.19
CA GLN A 44 -21.52 -10.89 3.30
C GLN A 44 -21.49 -12.40 3.63
N ALA A 45 -20.30 -12.95 3.91
CA ALA A 45 -20.11 -14.32 4.34
C ALA A 45 -20.89 -14.63 5.63
N LEU A 46 -20.78 -13.78 6.65
CA LEU A 46 -21.49 -13.94 7.91
C LEU A 46 -23.01 -13.83 7.75
N ASP A 47 -23.49 -12.90 6.93
CA ASP A 47 -24.92 -12.67 6.74
C ASP A 47 -25.57 -13.78 5.89
N ALA A 48 -24.83 -14.32 4.90
CA ALA A 48 -25.28 -15.46 4.09
C ALA A 48 -25.03 -16.83 4.75
N GLY A 49 -24.25 -16.89 5.85
CA GLY A 49 -23.83 -18.17 6.43
C GLY A 49 -22.90 -18.98 5.51
N ASN A 50 -22.18 -18.33 4.60
CA ASN A 50 -21.35 -18.97 3.58
C ASN A 50 -19.92 -18.42 3.61
N VAL A 51 -19.00 -19.18 4.20
CA VAL A 51 -17.59 -18.79 4.33
C VAL A 51 -16.88 -18.66 2.98
N ASN A 52 -17.32 -19.35 1.94
CA ASN A 52 -16.66 -19.33 0.63
C ASN A 52 -16.64 -17.93 -0.01
N LEU A 53 -17.59 -17.06 0.37
CA LEU A 53 -17.62 -15.67 -0.12
C LEU A 53 -16.41 -14.84 0.30
N VAL A 54 -15.71 -15.24 1.36
CA VAL A 54 -14.52 -14.52 1.85
C VAL A 54 -13.23 -15.29 1.59
N LEU A 55 -13.26 -16.58 1.37
CA LEU A 55 -12.04 -17.39 1.20
C LEU A 55 -11.23 -17.01 -0.04
N GLN A 56 -11.85 -16.46 -1.07
CA GLN A 56 -11.15 -15.93 -2.24
C GLN A 56 -10.16 -14.78 -1.90
N TRP A 57 -10.27 -14.19 -0.72
CA TRP A 57 -9.41 -13.11 -0.24
C TRP A 57 -8.21 -13.60 0.58
N VAL A 58 -8.07 -14.90 0.79
CA VAL A 58 -6.98 -15.47 1.59
C VAL A 58 -6.28 -16.58 0.82
N GLN A 59 -5.00 -16.79 1.14
CA GLN A 59 -4.26 -17.91 0.58
C GLN A 59 -4.73 -19.25 1.19
N PRO A 60 -4.58 -20.38 0.51
CA PRO A 60 -5.01 -21.70 0.99
C PRO A 60 -4.53 -22.04 2.39
N GLU A 61 -3.33 -21.63 2.75
CA GLU A 61 -2.73 -21.87 4.07
C GLU A 61 -3.48 -21.16 5.19
N GLY A 62 -4.14 -20.06 4.90
CA GLY A 62 -4.94 -19.27 5.85
C GLY A 62 -6.39 -19.72 5.98
N GLU A 63 -6.90 -20.56 5.04
CA GLU A 63 -8.31 -21.00 5.07
C GLU A 63 -8.73 -21.70 6.36
N PRO A 64 -7.95 -22.61 6.96
CA PRO A 64 -8.37 -23.29 8.18
C PRO A 64 -8.68 -22.31 9.33
N GLU A 65 -7.88 -21.27 9.48
CA GLU A 65 -8.07 -20.26 10.51
C GLU A 65 -9.33 -19.43 10.25
N VAL A 66 -9.54 -18.98 9.00
CA VAL A 66 -10.73 -18.22 8.61
C VAL A 66 -12.02 -19.06 8.81
N ARG A 67 -12.01 -20.34 8.44
CA ARG A 67 -13.15 -21.25 8.66
C ARG A 67 -13.45 -21.43 10.14
N ALA A 68 -12.45 -21.59 11.00
CA ALA A 68 -12.63 -21.71 12.44
C ALA A 68 -13.20 -20.41 13.04
N ALA A 69 -12.65 -19.25 12.68
CA ALA A 69 -13.14 -17.95 13.13
C ALA A 69 -14.59 -17.70 12.67
N PHE A 70 -14.93 -18.10 11.44
CA PHE A 70 -16.28 -18.00 10.90
C PHE A 70 -17.30 -18.81 11.72
N ALA A 71 -16.97 -20.08 12.03
CA ALA A 71 -17.83 -20.93 12.83
C ALA A 71 -18.05 -20.37 14.24
N HIS A 72 -16.99 -19.85 14.87
CA HIS A 72 -17.08 -19.19 16.18
C HIS A 72 -17.94 -17.92 16.12
N ALA A 73 -17.71 -17.05 15.11
CA ALA A 73 -18.50 -15.83 14.95
C ALA A 73 -19.98 -16.13 14.76
N LEU A 74 -20.35 -17.10 13.91
CA LEU A 74 -21.74 -17.50 13.70
C LEU A 74 -22.40 -18.03 14.98
N ALA A 75 -21.67 -18.75 15.82
CA ALA A 75 -22.20 -19.24 17.10
C ALA A 75 -22.47 -18.08 18.06
N VAL A 76 -21.53 -17.15 18.20
CA VAL A 76 -21.62 -16.01 19.13
C VAL A 76 -22.66 -14.98 18.68
N ARG A 77 -22.83 -14.75 17.37
CA ARG A 77 -23.83 -13.82 16.81
C ARG A 77 -25.27 -14.10 17.30
N LYS A 78 -25.56 -15.36 17.67
CA LYS A 78 -26.89 -15.80 18.14
C LYS A 78 -27.19 -15.37 19.58
N LEU A 79 -26.20 -14.89 20.34
CA LEU A 79 -26.35 -14.58 21.76
C LEU A 79 -26.87 -13.16 22.04
N GLY A 80 -27.14 -12.36 21.02
CA GLY A 80 -27.70 -11.02 21.12
C GLY A 80 -26.93 -9.98 20.31
N SER A 81 -27.45 -8.74 20.26
CA SER A 81 -26.91 -7.68 19.41
C SER A 81 -25.48 -7.27 19.76
N GLY A 82 -25.16 -7.12 21.03
CA GLY A 82 -23.79 -6.80 21.48
C GLY A 82 -22.80 -7.93 21.19
N ALA A 83 -23.24 -9.20 21.35
CA ALA A 83 -22.41 -10.35 21.00
C ALA A 83 -22.19 -10.43 19.47
N LYS A 84 -23.22 -10.10 18.68
CA LYS A 84 -23.10 -10.03 17.22
C LYS A 84 -22.03 -9.02 16.79
N GLU A 85 -22.05 -7.81 17.34
CA GLU A 85 -21.07 -6.76 17.00
C GLU A 85 -19.63 -7.20 17.31
N LEU A 86 -19.41 -7.79 18.49
CA LEU A 86 -18.08 -8.29 18.87
C LEU A 86 -17.63 -9.46 17.99
N ALA A 87 -18.54 -10.38 17.65
CA ALA A 87 -18.24 -11.52 16.80
C ALA A 87 -17.91 -11.09 15.36
N ASP A 88 -18.68 -10.14 14.83
CA ASP A 88 -18.44 -9.56 13.50
C ASP A 88 -17.06 -8.90 13.45
N ARG A 89 -16.72 -8.06 14.43
CA ARG A 89 -15.42 -7.41 14.52
C ARG A 89 -14.27 -8.40 14.63
N TYR A 90 -14.38 -9.40 15.51
CA TYR A 90 -13.40 -10.48 15.64
C TYR A 90 -13.14 -11.17 14.28
N PHE A 91 -14.22 -11.51 13.56
CA PHE A 91 -14.11 -12.15 12.26
C PHE A 91 -13.44 -11.24 11.22
N PHE A 92 -13.84 -9.97 11.15
CA PHE A 92 -13.22 -9.01 10.23
C PHE A 92 -11.72 -8.84 10.49
N GLU A 93 -11.32 -8.67 11.76
CA GLU A 93 -9.91 -8.56 12.14
C GLU A 93 -9.12 -9.82 11.77
N THR A 94 -9.72 -11.00 11.98
CA THR A 94 -9.08 -12.27 11.61
C THR A 94 -8.87 -12.38 10.11
N VAL A 95 -9.92 -12.12 9.31
CA VAL A 95 -9.84 -12.22 7.84
C VAL A 95 -8.82 -11.24 7.28
N VAL A 96 -8.87 -9.97 7.70
CA VAL A 96 -7.93 -8.96 7.21
C VAL A 96 -6.49 -9.29 7.62
N ARG A 97 -6.27 -9.79 8.83
CA ARG A 97 -4.95 -10.22 9.26
C ARG A 97 -4.40 -11.39 8.43
N VAL A 98 -5.23 -12.39 8.17
CA VAL A 98 -4.84 -13.55 7.35
C VAL A 98 -4.61 -13.15 5.90
N HIS A 99 -5.47 -12.28 5.33
CA HIS A 99 -5.27 -11.69 4.01
C HIS A 99 -3.92 -10.98 3.91
N ARG A 100 -3.62 -10.09 4.85
CA ARG A 100 -2.33 -9.35 4.90
C ARG A 100 -1.12 -10.28 5.04
N ALA A 101 -1.23 -11.31 5.85
CA ALA A 101 -0.17 -12.31 5.97
C ALA A 101 0.09 -13.04 4.64
N GLY A 102 -0.97 -13.34 3.89
CA GLY A 102 -0.88 -13.92 2.54
C GLY A 102 -0.23 -13.00 1.51
N GLU A 103 -0.25 -11.68 1.74
CA GLU A 103 0.45 -10.68 0.93
C GLU A 103 1.88 -10.39 1.41
N GLY A 104 2.37 -11.08 2.46
CA GLY A 104 3.65 -10.76 3.09
C GLY A 104 3.68 -9.40 3.81
N ALA A 105 2.52 -8.85 4.14
CA ALA A 105 2.38 -7.50 4.68
C ALA A 105 1.93 -7.51 6.15
N PRO A 106 2.42 -6.58 7.00
CA PRO A 106 2.05 -6.54 8.41
C PRO A 106 0.59 -6.12 8.59
N TYR A 107 -0.11 -6.77 9.51
CA TYR A 107 -1.42 -6.33 9.98
C TYR A 107 -1.26 -5.25 11.05
N THR A 108 -1.83 -4.08 10.81
CA THR A 108 -1.76 -2.91 11.72
C THR A 108 -3.12 -2.52 12.30
N GLY A 109 -4.06 -3.48 12.34
CA GLY A 109 -5.43 -3.27 12.80
C GLY A 109 -6.39 -2.83 11.68
N LEU A 110 -7.69 -3.04 11.88
CA LEU A 110 -8.73 -2.50 11.00
C LEU A 110 -8.67 -0.98 11.01
N LYS A 111 -8.83 -0.40 9.84
CA LYS A 111 -8.86 1.06 9.68
C LYS A 111 -10.30 1.57 9.64
N PRO A 112 -10.55 2.79 10.13
CA PRO A 112 -11.89 3.37 10.10
C PRO A 112 -12.42 3.53 8.67
N ALA A 113 -13.73 3.57 8.52
CA ALA A 113 -14.39 3.90 7.26
C ALA A 113 -14.13 5.36 6.85
N GLY A 114 -14.31 5.65 5.55
CA GLY A 114 -14.26 6.99 5.00
C GLY A 114 -12.86 7.61 4.93
N ARG A 115 -11.81 6.78 4.90
CA ARG A 115 -10.45 7.29 4.70
C ARG A 115 -10.27 7.82 3.27
N ASP A 116 -9.47 8.86 3.15
CA ASP A 116 -9.06 9.36 1.83
C ASP A 116 -8.04 8.40 1.21
N LEU A 117 -8.47 7.67 0.19
CA LEU A 117 -7.65 6.77 -0.62
C LEU A 117 -7.14 7.45 -1.89
N GLY A 118 -7.40 8.75 -2.05
CA GLY A 118 -7.20 9.45 -3.30
C GLY A 118 -8.21 9.01 -4.38
N PRO A 119 -8.22 9.67 -5.53
CA PRO A 119 -9.25 9.44 -6.55
C PRO A 119 -9.05 8.14 -7.36
N ALA A 120 -7.82 7.60 -7.41
CA ALA A 120 -7.50 6.49 -8.30
C ALA A 120 -8.09 5.15 -7.81
N ILE A 121 -8.06 4.87 -6.50
CA ILE A 121 -8.55 3.60 -5.95
C ILE A 121 -10.06 3.46 -6.11
N PRO A 122 -10.91 4.45 -5.70
CA PRO A 122 -12.35 4.38 -5.97
C PRO A 122 -12.69 4.28 -7.45
N ALA A 123 -11.92 4.96 -8.33
CA ALA A 123 -12.12 4.85 -9.77
C ALA A 123 -11.77 3.46 -10.32
N ALA A 124 -10.78 2.79 -9.75
CA ALA A 124 -10.44 1.41 -10.10
C ALA A 124 -11.53 0.42 -9.68
N ASP A 125 -12.05 0.54 -8.44
CA ASP A 125 -13.18 -0.27 -7.96
C ASP A 125 -14.40 -0.08 -8.85
N HIS A 126 -14.75 1.17 -9.14
CA HIS A 126 -15.87 1.49 -10.03
C HIS A 126 -15.68 0.90 -11.44
N ALA A 127 -14.45 0.92 -11.97
CA ALA A 127 -14.14 0.35 -13.28
C ALA A 127 -14.35 -1.18 -13.30
N ILE A 128 -13.95 -1.87 -12.23
CA ILE A 128 -14.15 -3.32 -12.06
C ILE A 128 -15.65 -3.64 -11.95
N GLU A 129 -16.38 -2.92 -11.10
CA GLU A 129 -17.81 -3.14 -10.86
C GLU A 129 -18.65 -2.95 -12.13
N HIS A 130 -18.32 -1.95 -12.96
CA HIS A 130 -19.10 -1.59 -14.14
C HIS A 130 -18.51 -2.14 -15.46
N GLY A 131 -17.37 -2.85 -15.40
CA GLY A 131 -16.75 -3.44 -16.58
C GLY A 131 -16.21 -2.40 -17.59
N SER A 132 -15.90 -1.17 -17.14
CA SER A 132 -15.42 -0.08 -17.99
C SER A 132 -14.32 0.74 -17.33
N ALA A 133 -13.13 0.72 -17.89
CA ALA A 133 -11.99 1.49 -17.42
C ALA A 133 -11.90 2.92 -18.02
N THR A 134 -12.89 3.39 -18.73
CA THR A 134 -12.82 4.67 -19.47
C THR A 134 -12.55 5.85 -18.53
N GLN A 135 -13.32 6.00 -17.47
CA GLN A 135 -13.16 7.10 -16.50
C GLN A 135 -11.83 6.98 -15.72
N LEU A 136 -11.45 5.76 -15.33
CA LEU A 136 -10.18 5.51 -14.68
C LEU A 136 -9.00 5.93 -15.58
N ARG A 137 -9.06 5.55 -16.86
CA ARG A 137 -8.04 5.93 -17.84
C ARG A 137 -7.96 7.46 -18.00
N GLU A 138 -9.09 8.14 -18.13
CA GLU A 138 -9.13 9.61 -18.24
C GLU A 138 -8.53 10.29 -17.01
N LEU A 139 -8.86 9.82 -15.81
CA LEU A 139 -8.30 10.31 -14.55
C LEU A 139 -6.77 10.16 -14.52
N LEU A 140 -6.27 8.95 -14.85
CA LEU A 140 -4.83 8.66 -14.81
C LEU A 140 -4.07 9.44 -15.88
N MET A 141 -4.59 9.50 -17.11
CA MET A 141 -3.98 10.25 -18.20
C MET A 141 -3.95 11.75 -17.92
N GLY A 142 -5.02 12.32 -17.35
CA GLY A 142 -5.06 13.73 -16.95
C GLY A 142 -4.05 14.06 -15.87
N SER A 143 -3.91 13.19 -14.86
CA SER A 143 -2.94 13.35 -13.78
C SER A 143 -1.50 13.24 -14.29
N LEU A 144 -1.24 12.29 -15.19
CA LEU A 144 0.04 12.11 -15.85
C LEU A 144 0.43 13.33 -16.67
N ASP A 145 -0.47 13.80 -17.54
CA ASP A 145 -0.23 14.95 -18.41
C ASP A 145 0.07 16.22 -17.60
N ALA A 146 -0.74 16.51 -16.60
CA ALA A 146 -0.52 17.64 -15.70
C ALA A 146 0.83 17.55 -14.98
N GLY A 147 1.18 16.37 -14.47
CA GLY A 147 2.46 16.14 -13.79
C GLY A 147 3.67 16.30 -14.70
N LEU A 148 3.57 15.82 -15.95
CA LEU A 148 4.62 15.92 -16.97
C LEU A 148 4.81 17.38 -17.41
N GLN A 149 3.73 18.06 -17.75
CA GLN A 149 3.77 19.45 -18.21
C GLN A 149 4.35 20.39 -17.14
N GLU A 150 3.94 20.25 -15.89
CA GLU A 150 4.43 21.10 -14.80
C GLU A 150 5.94 20.95 -14.59
N ARG A 151 6.44 19.73 -14.59
CA ARG A 151 7.89 19.48 -14.41
C ARG A 151 8.70 19.90 -15.62
N PHE A 152 8.18 19.63 -16.83
CA PHE A 152 8.82 20.09 -18.06
C PHE A 152 8.90 21.61 -18.13
N ARG A 153 7.82 22.31 -17.77
CA ARG A 153 7.82 23.78 -17.69
C ARG A 153 8.88 24.30 -16.72
N ARG A 154 9.02 23.67 -15.54
CA ARG A 154 10.04 24.08 -14.55
C ARG A 154 11.46 23.88 -15.05
N VAL A 155 11.78 22.75 -15.66
CA VAL A 155 13.14 22.50 -16.18
C VAL A 155 13.46 23.43 -17.36
N THR A 156 12.50 23.64 -18.27
CA THR A 156 12.72 24.55 -19.41
C THR A 156 12.87 26.00 -19.00
N ALA A 157 12.15 26.46 -17.99
CA ALA A 157 12.29 27.80 -17.44
C ALA A 157 13.66 28.04 -16.75
N ALA A 158 14.27 26.99 -16.26
CA ALA A 158 15.55 27.07 -15.56
C ALA A 158 16.78 26.80 -16.44
N LYS A 159 16.60 26.38 -17.72
CA LYS A 159 17.72 25.90 -18.57
C LYS A 159 18.66 27.00 -19.05
N ASP A 160 18.17 28.23 -19.19
CA ASP A 160 18.92 29.35 -19.76
C ASP A 160 19.53 30.16 -18.62
N PHE A 161 20.78 29.85 -18.25
CA PHE A 161 21.52 30.53 -17.22
C PHE A 161 22.98 30.78 -17.66
N ARG A 162 23.62 31.77 -17.08
CA ARG A 162 25.02 32.08 -17.36
C ARG A 162 25.92 31.03 -16.73
N ALA A 163 26.99 30.65 -17.41
CA ALA A 163 27.93 29.64 -16.94
C ALA A 163 28.60 29.99 -15.59
N ASP A 164 28.70 31.26 -15.26
CA ASP A 164 29.26 31.79 -14.03
C ASP A 164 28.22 31.93 -12.88
N ASP A 165 26.91 31.77 -13.18
CA ASP A 165 25.84 31.72 -12.17
C ASP A 165 25.63 30.28 -11.69
N VAL A 166 26.49 29.85 -10.78
CA VAL A 166 26.47 28.48 -10.23
C VAL A 166 25.15 28.17 -9.52
N ASP A 167 24.52 29.16 -8.88
CA ASP A 167 23.27 28.95 -8.16
C ASP A 167 22.10 28.77 -9.12
N ALA A 168 22.05 29.49 -10.25
CA ALA A 168 21.12 29.24 -11.32
C ALA A 168 21.32 27.81 -11.91
N GLY A 169 22.59 27.43 -12.13
CA GLY A 169 22.93 26.07 -12.56
C GLY A 169 22.42 24.97 -11.59
N ARG A 170 22.56 25.18 -10.29
CA ARG A 170 22.05 24.26 -9.27
C ARG A 170 20.51 24.17 -9.30
N ARG A 171 19.81 25.29 -9.52
CA ARG A 171 18.34 25.28 -9.70
C ARG A 171 17.92 24.50 -10.94
N PHE A 172 18.62 24.66 -12.04
CA PHE A 172 18.40 23.86 -13.25
C PHE A 172 18.62 22.37 -12.98
N VAL A 173 19.76 21.98 -12.40
CA VAL A 173 20.06 20.58 -12.10
C VAL A 173 18.99 19.95 -11.21
N LYS A 174 18.50 20.68 -10.18
CA LYS A 174 17.41 20.20 -9.34
C LYS A 174 16.14 19.95 -10.15
N ALA A 175 15.71 20.90 -10.98
CA ALA A 175 14.51 20.75 -11.80
C ALA A 175 14.67 19.63 -12.84
N TYR A 176 15.85 19.46 -13.42
CA TYR A 176 16.19 18.39 -14.35
C TYR A 176 16.06 17.01 -13.70
N VAL A 177 16.67 16.82 -12.52
CA VAL A 177 16.60 15.55 -11.78
C VAL A 177 15.15 15.21 -11.40
N GLU A 178 14.38 16.18 -10.90
CA GLU A 178 12.97 16.00 -10.58
C GLU A 178 12.13 15.58 -11.81
N PHE A 179 12.42 16.17 -12.98
CA PHE A 179 11.75 15.82 -14.23
C PHE A 179 12.10 14.40 -14.69
N VAL A 180 13.40 14.07 -14.75
CA VAL A 180 13.87 12.78 -15.24
C VAL A 180 13.38 11.63 -14.36
N HIS A 181 13.47 11.79 -13.04
CA HIS A 181 12.97 10.75 -12.10
C HIS A 181 11.45 10.57 -12.19
N TYR A 182 10.70 11.65 -12.43
CA TYR A 182 9.26 11.50 -12.67
C TYR A 182 8.98 10.69 -13.95
N VAL A 183 9.67 10.99 -15.05
CA VAL A 183 9.52 10.25 -16.33
C VAL A 183 9.92 8.79 -16.15
N GLU A 184 11.02 8.52 -15.47
CA GLU A 184 11.47 7.17 -15.17
C GLU A 184 10.43 6.39 -14.34
N GLY A 185 9.93 6.98 -13.24
CA GLY A 185 8.93 6.35 -12.40
C GLY A 185 7.63 6.04 -13.15
N VAL A 186 7.16 6.96 -14.00
CA VAL A 186 5.99 6.74 -14.87
C VAL A 186 6.25 5.61 -15.86
N SER A 187 7.42 5.60 -16.51
CA SER A 187 7.78 4.55 -17.48
C SER A 187 7.85 3.18 -16.80
N GLN A 188 8.46 3.10 -15.62
CA GLN A 188 8.53 1.87 -14.84
C GLN A 188 7.14 1.38 -14.40
N ALA A 189 6.28 2.28 -13.93
CA ALA A 189 4.91 1.94 -13.54
C ALA A 189 4.06 1.44 -14.73
N ALA A 190 4.31 1.98 -15.94
CA ALA A 190 3.56 1.62 -17.14
C ALA A 190 4.04 0.34 -17.81
N THR A 191 5.33 -0.01 -17.68
CA THR A 191 5.96 -1.13 -18.43
C THR A 191 6.48 -2.24 -17.54
N GLY A 192 6.65 -1.97 -16.25
CA GLY A 192 7.09 -2.94 -15.26
C GLY A 192 6.03 -4.01 -14.98
N PRO A 193 6.43 -5.18 -14.47
CA PRO A 193 5.47 -6.10 -13.90
C PRO A 193 4.70 -5.35 -12.80
N ALA A 194 3.39 -5.62 -12.69
CA ALA A 194 2.66 -5.20 -11.49
C ALA A 194 3.49 -5.71 -10.30
N SER A 195 4.01 -4.79 -9.47
CA SER A 195 4.87 -5.21 -8.36
C SER A 195 4.09 -6.24 -7.55
N PRO A 196 4.45 -7.52 -7.60
CA PRO A 196 4.00 -8.41 -6.57
C PRO A 196 4.60 -7.83 -5.29
N HIS A 197 3.87 -7.83 -4.21
CA HIS A 197 4.51 -7.71 -2.91
C HIS A 197 5.61 -8.77 -2.91
N GLU A 198 6.89 -8.36 -2.97
CA GLU A 198 7.99 -9.30 -2.98
C GLU A 198 7.82 -10.18 -1.74
N HIS A 199 7.41 -11.41 -1.97
CA HIS A 199 7.58 -12.45 -1.00
C HIS A 199 9.11 -12.63 -0.89
N ASN A 200 9.74 -11.93 0.04
CA ASN A 200 11.08 -12.26 0.51
C ASN A 200 10.99 -13.64 1.17
N ALA A 201 10.95 -14.68 0.33
CA ALA A 201 11.31 -16.00 0.79
C ALA A 201 12.77 -15.90 1.29
N PRO A 202 13.07 -16.32 2.52
CA PRO A 202 14.44 -16.31 3.01
C PRO A 202 15.28 -17.15 2.03
N GLU A 203 16.31 -16.52 1.48
CA GLU A 203 17.29 -17.19 0.62
C GLU A 203 17.86 -18.38 1.38
N PRO A 204 17.89 -19.60 0.81
CA PRO A 204 18.44 -20.75 1.51
C PRO A 204 19.91 -20.47 1.81
N ALA A 205 20.26 -20.51 3.09
CA ALA A 205 21.63 -20.34 3.55
C ALA A 205 22.56 -21.29 2.79
N HIS A 206 23.44 -20.71 1.97
CA HIS A 206 24.49 -21.47 1.33
C HIS A 206 25.37 -22.09 2.41
N ALA A 207 25.26 -23.41 2.57
CA ALA A 207 26.17 -24.18 3.37
C ALA A 207 27.56 -24.12 2.73
N HIS A 208 28.49 -23.40 3.34
CA HIS A 208 29.89 -23.48 3.02
C HIS A 208 30.43 -24.80 3.57
N ASN A 209 30.81 -25.69 2.68
CA ASN A 209 31.69 -26.80 2.92
C ASN A 209 33.14 -26.33 2.95
#